data_e5997102dc27669842639b0a47d2cb58
#
_entry.id   e5997102dc27669842639b0a47d2cb58
#
_cell.length_a   1.000
_cell.length_b   1.000
_cell.length_c   1.000
_cell.angle_alpha   90.00
_cell.angle_beta   90.00
_cell.angle_gamma   90.00
#
_symmetry.space_group_name_H-M   'P 1'
#
loop_
_entity.id
_entity.type
_entity.pdbx_description
1 polymer ?
#
loop_
_entity_poly.entity_id
_entity_poly.type
_entity_poly.pdbx_seq_one_letter_code
_entity_poly.pdbx_strand_id
1 'polypeptide(L)'
;FSASEKLTLAKLLLQELKVDRIEIASARVSDGEFKAVKEITSWAKDYNFIEKIEVLTFVDGGTSIKWMQDSGAIVQNLLTKGSLNHLKYQLNQKPLEHFNNVKQTIKLGKEQGFKTNVYLEDWSNGMRHSESYVFDYLDFLSDQPIERVLLPDTLGVLTPELTKNYLTSIIDRYPSLHFDFHGHNDYDLSVANTMEAVKAGVNGL
;
A
#
# COMPACT_ATOMS: atom_id res chain seq x y z
N PHE A 1 8.67 16.34 9.85
CA PHE A 1 9.86 15.73 10.47
C PHE A 1 11.08 15.93 9.58
N SER A 2 12.23 16.20 10.21
CA SER A 2 13.54 16.19 9.55
C SER A 2 14.00 14.75 9.26
N ALA A 3 15.02 14.58 8.39
CA ALA A 3 15.58 13.25 8.10
C ALA A 3 16.07 12.53 9.37
N SER A 4 16.73 13.27 10.28
CA SER A 4 17.23 12.70 11.55
C SER A 4 16.11 12.28 12.52
N GLU A 5 15.00 13.02 12.58
CA GLU A 5 13.82 12.63 13.36
C GLU A 5 13.15 11.39 12.78
N LYS A 6 12.98 11.31 11.45
CA LYS A 6 12.46 10.10 10.77
C LYS A 6 13.34 8.88 11.02
N LEU A 7 14.65 9.02 10.96
CA LEU A 7 15.59 7.94 11.28
C LEU A 7 15.45 7.49 12.75
N THR A 8 15.30 8.43 13.69
CA THR A 8 15.07 8.11 15.09
C THR A 8 13.77 7.34 15.31
N LEU A 9 12.68 7.79 14.67
CA LEU A 9 11.40 7.08 14.70
C LEU A 9 11.50 5.68 14.11
N ALA A 10 12.18 5.51 12.97
CA ALA A 10 12.38 4.21 12.35
C ALA A 10 13.12 3.24 13.30
N LYS A 11 14.15 3.72 14.01
CA LYS A 11 14.89 2.94 15.02
C LYS A 11 13.98 2.52 16.17
N LEU A 12 13.23 3.44 16.75
CA LEU A 12 12.31 3.16 17.86
C LEU A 12 11.25 2.14 17.46
N LEU A 13 10.64 2.30 16.28
CA LEU A 13 9.59 1.40 15.78
C LEU A 13 10.12 -0.01 15.54
N LEU A 14 11.27 -0.15 14.88
CA LEU A 14 11.79 -1.46 14.46
C LEU A 14 12.60 -2.16 15.56
N GLN A 15 13.36 -1.43 16.39
CA GLN A 15 14.21 -2.02 17.41
C GLN A 15 13.51 -2.19 18.75
N GLU A 16 12.74 -1.18 19.20
CA GLU A 16 12.12 -1.17 20.52
C GLU A 16 10.69 -1.73 20.49
N LEU A 17 9.82 -1.18 19.62
CA LEU A 17 8.44 -1.67 19.47
C LEU A 17 8.35 -2.96 18.65
N LYS A 18 9.37 -3.25 17.84
CA LYS A 18 9.47 -4.48 17.02
C LYS A 18 8.30 -4.65 16.07
N VAL A 19 7.83 -3.55 15.45
CA VAL A 19 6.84 -3.64 14.40
C VAL A 19 7.39 -4.42 13.20
N ASP A 20 6.52 -5.05 12.44
CA ASP A 20 6.96 -5.88 11.31
C ASP A 20 7.47 -5.04 10.15
N ARG A 21 6.86 -3.88 9.88
CA ARG A 21 7.13 -3.02 8.73
C ARG A 21 6.82 -1.57 9.04
N ILE A 22 7.44 -0.66 8.31
CA ILE A 22 7.14 0.77 8.36
C ILE A 22 7.18 1.38 6.95
N GLU A 23 6.16 2.14 6.60
CA GLU A 23 6.18 3.02 5.44
C GLU A 23 6.75 4.38 5.85
N ILE A 24 7.85 4.79 5.24
CA ILE A 24 8.65 5.92 5.73
C ILE A 24 8.50 7.21 4.94
N ALA A 25 8.06 7.12 3.69
CA ALA A 25 7.95 8.27 2.80
C ALA A 25 7.14 7.94 1.54
N SER A 26 6.70 8.99 0.84
CA SER A 26 6.25 8.92 -0.55
C SER A 26 7.38 9.30 -1.50
N ALA A 27 7.53 8.53 -2.57
CA ALA A 27 8.51 8.85 -3.62
C ALA A 27 8.22 10.20 -4.27
N ARG A 28 9.28 10.95 -4.64
CA ARG A 28 9.21 12.18 -5.42
C ARG A 28 8.55 13.40 -4.76
N VAL A 29 8.29 13.36 -3.47
CA VAL A 29 7.65 14.49 -2.79
C VAL A 29 8.62 15.67 -2.61
N SER A 30 9.84 15.37 -2.13
CA SER A 30 10.87 16.41 -1.92
C SER A 30 12.27 15.81 -1.78
N ASP A 31 13.29 16.67 -1.90
CA ASP A 31 14.69 16.30 -1.62
C ASP A 31 14.88 15.89 -0.15
N GLY A 32 14.12 16.49 0.76
CA GLY A 32 14.14 16.13 2.19
C GLY A 32 13.66 14.70 2.42
N GLU A 33 12.58 14.27 1.75
CA GLU A 33 12.10 12.89 1.77
C GLU A 33 13.13 11.93 1.19
N PHE A 34 13.74 12.28 0.06
CA PHE A 34 14.80 11.47 -0.55
C PHE A 34 15.98 11.25 0.39
N LYS A 35 16.44 12.33 1.03
CA LYS A 35 17.53 12.27 2.01
C LYS A 35 17.15 11.38 3.20
N ALA A 36 15.95 11.54 3.74
CA ALA A 36 15.47 10.75 4.86
C ALA A 36 15.43 9.26 4.51
N VAL A 37 14.87 8.88 3.35
CA VAL A 37 14.84 7.48 2.90
C VAL A 37 16.24 6.93 2.74
N LYS A 38 17.16 7.69 2.15
CA LYS A 38 18.55 7.25 1.94
C LYS A 38 19.29 7.01 3.27
N GLU A 39 19.07 7.85 4.28
CA GLU A 39 19.64 7.65 5.62
C GLU A 39 19.05 6.43 6.31
N ILE A 40 17.72 6.25 6.24
CA ILE A 40 17.01 5.12 6.84
C ILE A 40 17.39 3.79 6.17
N THR A 41 17.42 3.74 4.84
CA THR A 41 17.77 2.51 4.10
C THR A 41 19.23 2.11 4.30
N SER A 42 20.15 3.09 4.41
CA SER A 42 21.55 2.81 4.76
C SER A 42 21.64 2.16 6.15
N TRP A 43 21.02 2.76 7.16
CA TRP A 43 20.97 2.20 8.50
C TRP A 43 20.29 0.81 8.52
N ALA A 44 19.15 0.69 7.83
CA ALA A 44 18.39 -0.56 7.82
C ALA A 44 19.14 -1.74 7.21
N LYS A 45 20.02 -1.50 6.22
CA LYS A 45 20.92 -2.51 5.66
C LYS A 45 21.90 -3.04 6.69
N ASP A 46 22.50 -2.16 7.49
CA ASP A 46 23.49 -2.55 8.51
C ASP A 46 22.89 -3.40 9.63
N TYR A 47 21.57 -3.26 9.87
CA TYR A 47 20.84 -3.95 10.92
C TYR A 47 19.88 -5.05 10.43
N ASN A 48 19.93 -5.42 9.13
CA ASN A 48 19.05 -6.40 8.49
C ASN A 48 17.54 -6.04 8.56
N PHE A 49 17.21 -4.76 8.50
CA PHE A 49 15.82 -4.26 8.47
C PHE A 49 15.38 -3.77 7.09
N ILE A 50 16.21 -3.88 6.07
CA ILE A 50 15.91 -3.28 4.76
C ILE A 50 14.59 -3.77 4.14
N GLU A 51 14.20 -5.02 4.35
CA GLU A 51 12.94 -5.59 3.87
C GLU A 51 11.71 -5.13 4.67
N LYS A 52 11.93 -4.46 5.81
CA LYS A 52 10.88 -3.87 6.65
C LYS A 52 10.63 -2.40 6.34
N ILE A 53 11.42 -1.81 5.43
CA ILE A 53 11.31 -0.42 5.02
C ILE A 53 10.52 -0.35 3.73
N GLU A 54 9.38 0.31 3.78
CA GLU A 54 8.45 0.47 2.66
C GLU A 54 8.37 1.93 2.22
N VAL A 55 8.17 2.14 0.92
CA VAL A 55 8.04 3.48 0.32
C VAL A 55 6.81 3.50 -0.58
N LEU A 56 5.96 4.51 -0.39
CA LEU A 56 4.83 4.76 -1.27
C LEU A 56 5.33 5.21 -2.65
N THR A 57 4.87 4.55 -3.68
CA THR A 57 5.22 4.82 -5.08
C THR A 57 3.99 5.03 -5.94
N PHE A 58 4.18 5.50 -7.16
CA PHE A 58 3.10 5.86 -8.07
C PHE A 58 3.22 5.13 -9.40
N VAL A 59 2.09 5.00 -10.10
CA VAL A 59 2.02 4.52 -11.49
C VAL A 59 2.38 5.69 -12.41
N ASP A 60 3.69 5.92 -12.62
CA ASP A 60 4.22 7.15 -13.21
C ASP A 60 5.30 6.92 -14.28
N GLY A 61 5.20 5.81 -15.00
CA GLY A 61 6.13 5.49 -16.09
C GLY A 61 7.54 5.13 -15.63
N GLY A 62 7.71 4.74 -14.35
CA GLY A 62 8.98 4.28 -13.81
C GLY A 62 9.80 5.37 -13.08
N THR A 63 9.28 6.59 -12.95
CA THR A 63 9.99 7.66 -12.25
C THR A 63 10.15 7.35 -10.75
N SER A 64 9.10 6.80 -10.11
CA SER A 64 9.18 6.32 -8.73
C SER A 64 10.14 5.13 -8.59
N ILE A 65 10.21 4.23 -9.57
CA ILE A 65 11.15 3.11 -9.59
C ILE A 65 12.60 3.62 -9.55
N LYS A 66 12.92 4.59 -10.42
CA LYS A 66 14.26 5.20 -10.42
C LYS A 66 14.56 5.90 -9.09
N TRP A 67 13.62 6.62 -8.54
CA TRP A 67 13.77 7.28 -7.23
C TRP A 67 14.08 6.27 -6.11
N MET A 68 13.39 5.11 -6.11
CA MET A 68 13.67 4.03 -5.16
C MET A 68 15.08 3.44 -5.33
N GLN A 69 15.52 3.19 -6.56
CA GLN A 69 16.89 2.73 -6.83
C GLN A 69 17.92 3.69 -6.23
N ASP A 70 17.77 4.98 -6.51
CA ASP A 70 18.69 6.03 -6.07
C ASP A 70 18.68 6.23 -4.54
N SER A 71 17.56 5.94 -3.87
CA SER A 71 17.40 6.01 -2.41
C SER A 71 17.77 4.74 -1.66
N GLY A 72 17.93 3.62 -2.37
CA GLY A 72 18.30 2.32 -1.81
C GLY A 72 17.16 1.52 -1.17
N ALA A 73 15.90 1.96 -1.35
CA ALA A 73 14.72 1.19 -0.93
C ALA A 73 14.45 0.00 -1.87
N ILE A 74 13.90 -1.08 -1.33
CA ILE A 74 13.65 -2.33 -2.07
C ILE A 74 12.21 -2.85 -1.96
N VAL A 75 11.37 -2.23 -1.14
CA VAL A 75 9.94 -2.58 -1.01
C VAL A 75 9.10 -1.37 -1.38
N GLN A 76 8.31 -1.52 -2.43
CA GLN A 76 7.39 -0.47 -2.88
C GLN A 76 5.95 -0.77 -2.47
N ASN A 77 5.25 0.25 -1.99
CA ASN A 77 3.81 0.29 -1.82
C ASN A 77 3.23 1.08 -3.00
N LEU A 78 2.80 0.39 -4.04
CA LEU A 78 2.32 1.02 -5.27
C LEU A 78 0.91 1.55 -5.08
N LEU A 79 0.73 2.86 -5.09
CA LEU A 79 -0.58 3.51 -4.97
C LEU A 79 -1.36 3.38 -6.29
N THR A 80 -2.50 2.71 -6.22
CA THR A 80 -3.41 2.51 -7.34
C THR A 80 -4.85 2.89 -6.95
N LYS A 81 -5.82 2.79 -7.84
CA LYS A 81 -7.20 3.21 -7.56
C LYS A 81 -8.12 2.03 -7.35
N GLY A 82 -8.70 1.93 -6.15
CA GLY A 82 -9.65 0.90 -5.74
C GLY A 82 -11.12 1.22 -6.02
N SER A 83 -11.43 2.41 -6.59
CA SER A 83 -12.80 2.78 -6.98
C SER A 83 -12.86 3.35 -8.39
N LEU A 84 -13.98 3.12 -9.10
CA LEU A 84 -14.23 3.75 -10.40
C LEU A 84 -14.30 5.27 -10.31
N ASN A 85 -14.74 5.81 -9.17
CA ASN A 85 -14.82 7.24 -8.94
C ASN A 85 -13.42 7.88 -8.99
N HIS A 86 -12.47 7.36 -8.21
CA HIS A 86 -11.09 7.86 -8.23
C HIS A 86 -10.41 7.60 -9.57
N LEU A 87 -10.64 6.44 -10.18
CA LEU A 87 -10.09 6.12 -11.50
C LEU A 87 -10.53 7.14 -12.56
N LYS A 88 -11.82 7.44 -12.60
CA LYS A 88 -12.41 8.34 -13.59
C LYS A 88 -12.04 9.81 -13.34
N TYR A 89 -12.19 10.28 -12.09
CA TYR A 89 -12.11 11.72 -11.81
C TYR A 89 -10.73 12.20 -11.39
N GLN A 90 -9.86 11.33 -10.89
CA GLN A 90 -8.49 11.70 -10.55
C GLN A 90 -7.50 11.35 -11.68
N LEU A 91 -7.65 10.18 -12.31
CA LEU A 91 -6.72 9.73 -13.36
C LEU A 91 -7.26 9.91 -14.78
N ASN A 92 -8.57 10.10 -14.96
CA ASN A 92 -9.24 10.12 -16.27
C ASN A 92 -8.90 8.89 -17.13
N GLN A 93 -8.87 7.69 -16.50
CA GLN A 93 -8.53 6.42 -17.14
C GLN A 93 -9.69 5.45 -17.14
N LYS A 94 -9.65 4.48 -18.06
CA LYS A 94 -10.52 3.29 -18.07
C LYS A 94 -9.87 2.14 -17.28
N PRO A 95 -10.65 1.18 -16.73
CA PRO A 95 -10.11 0.05 -15.96
C PRO A 95 -8.97 -0.70 -16.65
N LEU A 96 -9.16 -1.11 -17.90
CA LEU A 96 -8.15 -1.84 -18.67
C LEU A 96 -6.84 -1.07 -18.86
N GLU A 97 -6.94 0.24 -19.09
CA GLU A 97 -5.76 1.10 -19.19
C GLU A 97 -5.01 1.18 -17.87
N HIS A 98 -5.76 1.35 -16.76
CA HIS A 98 -5.18 1.37 -15.43
C HIS A 98 -4.47 0.04 -15.10
N PHE A 99 -5.13 -1.10 -15.34
CA PHE A 99 -4.53 -2.42 -15.10
C PHE A 99 -3.25 -2.64 -15.90
N ASN A 100 -3.23 -2.21 -17.17
CA ASN A 100 -2.02 -2.29 -18.00
C ASN A 100 -0.88 -1.43 -17.45
N ASN A 101 -1.16 -0.20 -17.01
CA ASN A 101 -0.16 0.69 -16.43
C ASN A 101 0.40 0.14 -15.11
N VAL A 102 -0.48 -0.42 -14.26
CA VAL A 102 -0.09 -1.10 -13.02
C VAL A 102 0.80 -2.31 -13.32
N LYS A 103 0.40 -3.17 -14.27
CA LYS A 103 1.18 -4.33 -14.72
C LYS A 103 2.60 -3.94 -15.16
N GLN A 104 2.70 -2.87 -15.96
CA GLN A 104 4.01 -2.38 -16.41
C GLN A 104 4.87 -1.89 -15.24
N THR A 105 4.28 -1.17 -14.28
CA THR A 105 5.00 -0.69 -13.10
C THR A 105 5.47 -1.83 -12.21
N ILE A 106 4.62 -2.85 -11.97
CA ILE A 106 5.00 -4.06 -11.21
C ILE A 106 6.16 -4.78 -11.92
N LYS A 107 6.09 -4.93 -13.24
CA LYS A 107 7.14 -5.56 -14.05
C LYS A 107 8.46 -4.80 -13.91
N LEU A 108 8.45 -3.47 -14.06
CA LEU A 108 9.64 -2.63 -13.90
C LEU A 108 10.25 -2.79 -12.50
N GLY A 109 9.43 -2.77 -11.44
CA GLY A 109 9.89 -2.99 -10.07
C GLY A 109 10.55 -4.36 -9.89
N LYS A 110 9.93 -5.42 -10.42
CA LYS A 110 10.47 -6.78 -10.38
C LYS A 110 11.83 -6.90 -11.11
N GLU A 111 11.97 -6.25 -12.27
CA GLU A 111 13.23 -6.21 -13.02
C GLU A 111 14.37 -5.55 -12.24
N GLN A 112 14.04 -4.67 -11.28
CA GLN A 112 14.99 -4.05 -10.36
C GLN A 112 15.16 -4.81 -9.03
N GLY A 113 14.49 -5.95 -8.88
CA GLY A 113 14.55 -6.77 -7.66
C GLY A 113 13.68 -6.24 -6.51
N PHE A 114 12.71 -5.35 -6.78
CA PHE A 114 11.83 -4.83 -5.75
C PHE A 114 10.72 -5.81 -5.40
N LYS A 115 10.36 -5.86 -4.12
CA LYS A 115 9.10 -6.41 -3.62
C LYS A 115 8.01 -5.37 -3.85
N THR A 116 6.84 -5.81 -4.27
CA THR A 116 5.72 -4.89 -4.59
C THR A 116 4.49 -5.24 -3.77
N ASN A 117 3.99 -4.28 -3.03
CA ASN A 117 2.66 -4.26 -2.45
C ASN A 117 1.78 -3.31 -3.27
N VAL A 118 0.47 -3.50 -3.27
CA VAL A 118 -0.46 -2.67 -4.06
C VAL A 118 -1.55 -2.11 -3.17
N TYR A 119 -1.61 -0.77 -3.05
CA TYR A 119 -2.72 -0.05 -2.43
C TYR A 119 -3.89 0.07 -3.41
N LEU A 120 -5.08 -0.31 -2.96
CA LEU A 120 -6.35 -0.01 -3.63
C LEU A 120 -6.98 1.24 -3.00
N GLU A 121 -6.43 2.42 -3.28
CA GLU A 121 -6.94 3.68 -2.72
C GLU A 121 -8.44 3.82 -2.98
N ASP A 122 -9.21 4.18 -1.94
CA ASP A 122 -10.67 4.33 -1.97
C ASP A 122 -11.45 3.03 -2.22
N TRP A 123 -10.86 1.85 -1.89
CA TRP A 123 -11.51 0.56 -2.10
C TRP A 123 -12.85 0.43 -1.35
N SER A 124 -13.01 1.07 -0.19
CA SER A 124 -14.25 1.06 0.58
C SER A 124 -15.41 1.66 -0.18
N ASN A 125 -15.21 2.80 -0.85
CA ASN A 125 -16.18 3.36 -1.79
C ASN A 125 -16.28 2.52 -3.08
N GLY A 126 -15.19 1.90 -3.50
CA GLY A 126 -15.19 0.89 -4.57
C GLY A 126 -16.18 -0.23 -4.28
N MET A 127 -16.09 -0.88 -3.13
CA MET A 127 -17.03 -1.92 -2.69
C MET A 127 -18.47 -1.42 -2.60
N ARG A 128 -18.66 -0.18 -2.13
CA ARG A 128 -20.01 0.40 -1.96
C ARG A 128 -20.68 0.76 -3.29
N HIS A 129 -19.94 1.25 -4.28
CA HIS A 129 -20.50 1.87 -5.49
C HIS A 129 -20.05 1.26 -6.81
N SER A 130 -19.03 0.41 -6.81
CA SER A 130 -18.44 -0.23 -7.98
C SER A 130 -17.79 -1.58 -7.64
N GLU A 131 -18.51 -2.40 -6.89
CA GLU A 131 -18.00 -3.68 -6.37
C GLU A 131 -17.41 -4.58 -7.46
N SER A 132 -18.08 -4.68 -8.62
CA SER A 132 -17.55 -5.45 -9.76
C SER A 132 -16.15 -5.00 -10.19
N TYR A 133 -15.88 -3.69 -10.20
CA TYR A 133 -14.56 -3.16 -10.52
C TYR A 133 -13.50 -3.60 -9.49
N VAL A 134 -13.85 -3.62 -8.20
CA VAL A 134 -12.91 -4.09 -7.16
C VAL A 134 -12.56 -5.54 -7.37
N PHE A 135 -13.56 -6.39 -7.64
CA PHE A 135 -13.32 -7.81 -7.92
C PHE A 135 -12.56 -8.05 -9.22
N ASP A 136 -12.90 -7.34 -10.32
CA ASP A 136 -12.13 -7.41 -11.57
C ASP A 136 -10.65 -7.02 -11.35
N TYR A 137 -10.41 -6.04 -10.47
CA TYR A 137 -9.06 -5.61 -10.14
C TYR A 137 -8.32 -6.63 -9.26
N LEU A 138 -8.99 -7.26 -8.30
CA LEU A 138 -8.41 -8.33 -7.49
C LEU A 138 -8.15 -9.59 -8.33
N ASP A 139 -9.05 -9.95 -9.27
CA ASP A 139 -8.81 -11.02 -10.24
C ASP A 139 -7.53 -10.74 -11.06
N PHE A 140 -7.37 -9.50 -11.56
CA PHE A 140 -6.13 -9.09 -12.24
C PHE A 140 -4.90 -9.16 -11.34
N LEU A 141 -4.98 -8.71 -10.08
CA LEU A 141 -3.84 -8.70 -9.15
C LEU A 141 -3.44 -10.09 -8.71
N SER A 142 -4.35 -11.06 -8.65
CA SER A 142 -4.06 -12.45 -8.28
C SER A 142 -3.06 -13.14 -9.23
N ASP A 143 -2.97 -12.64 -10.47
CA ASP A 143 -2.04 -13.11 -11.48
C ASP A 143 -0.70 -12.32 -11.50
N GLN A 144 -0.55 -11.29 -10.66
CA GLN A 144 0.66 -10.49 -10.64
C GLN A 144 1.65 -10.94 -9.55
N PRO A 145 2.96 -10.75 -9.77
CA PRO A 145 3.98 -11.06 -8.76
C PRO A 145 4.03 -9.96 -7.69
N ILE A 146 3.05 -9.94 -6.82
CA ILE A 146 2.93 -9.00 -5.69
C ILE A 146 3.00 -9.75 -4.36
N GLU A 147 3.42 -9.04 -3.30
CA GLU A 147 3.50 -9.60 -1.96
C GLU A 147 2.18 -9.43 -1.19
N ARG A 148 1.55 -8.25 -1.29
CA ARG A 148 0.37 -7.89 -0.52
C ARG A 148 -0.55 -6.93 -1.26
N VAL A 149 -1.84 -6.98 -0.91
CA VAL A 149 -2.85 -6.01 -1.28
C VAL A 149 -3.24 -5.22 -0.04
N LEU A 150 -3.12 -3.91 -0.12
CA LEU A 150 -3.42 -2.97 0.96
C LEU A 150 -4.78 -2.34 0.70
N LEU A 151 -5.70 -2.49 1.65
CA LEU A 151 -7.10 -2.07 1.53
C LEU A 151 -7.40 -0.88 2.46
N PRO A 152 -7.13 0.37 2.02
CA PRO A 152 -7.34 1.55 2.84
C PRO A 152 -8.80 2.01 2.79
N ASP A 153 -9.43 2.16 3.94
CA ASP A 153 -10.63 2.98 4.09
C ASP A 153 -10.22 4.45 4.06
N THR A 154 -9.91 4.92 2.85
CA THR A 154 -9.23 6.20 2.58
C THR A 154 -9.96 7.42 3.15
N LEU A 155 -11.29 7.37 3.19
CA LEU A 155 -12.13 8.45 3.71
C LEU A 155 -12.77 8.12 5.07
N GLY A 156 -12.37 6.99 5.69
CA GLY A 156 -12.88 6.58 6.99
C GLY A 156 -14.40 6.36 7.03
N VAL A 157 -14.99 5.88 5.93
CA VAL A 157 -16.45 5.81 5.74
C VAL A 157 -17.08 4.48 6.12
N LEU A 158 -16.29 3.49 6.47
CA LEU A 158 -16.78 2.17 6.85
C LEU A 158 -17.35 2.17 8.28
N THR A 159 -18.38 1.35 8.47
CA THR A 159 -18.81 0.91 9.79
C THR A 159 -18.16 -0.44 10.11
N PRO A 160 -18.11 -0.87 11.39
CA PRO A 160 -17.58 -2.18 11.77
C PRO A 160 -18.26 -3.33 11.01
N GLU A 161 -19.57 -3.26 10.82
CA GLU A 161 -20.34 -4.26 10.07
C GLU A 161 -19.92 -4.32 8.60
N LEU A 162 -19.81 -3.16 7.92
CA LEU A 162 -19.38 -3.09 6.52
C LEU A 162 -17.92 -3.58 6.37
N THR A 163 -17.05 -3.19 7.29
CA THR A 163 -15.65 -3.65 7.31
C THR A 163 -15.58 -5.16 7.33
N LYS A 164 -16.28 -5.79 8.27
CA LYS A 164 -16.34 -7.25 8.37
C LYS A 164 -16.88 -7.88 7.09
N ASN A 165 -18.04 -7.41 6.60
CA ASN A 165 -18.71 -8.01 5.45
C ASN A 165 -17.86 -7.90 4.18
N TYR A 166 -17.28 -6.74 3.89
CA TYR A 166 -16.45 -6.54 2.69
C TYR A 166 -15.16 -7.34 2.76
N LEU A 167 -14.46 -7.33 3.89
CA LEU A 167 -13.22 -8.08 4.05
C LEU A 167 -13.46 -9.59 3.99
N THR A 168 -14.50 -10.11 4.65
CA THR A 168 -14.86 -11.53 4.57
C THR A 168 -15.10 -11.93 3.12
N SER A 169 -15.90 -11.17 2.35
CA SER A 169 -16.20 -11.50 0.95
C SER A 169 -14.95 -11.53 0.06
N ILE A 170 -13.99 -10.63 0.33
CA ILE A 170 -12.71 -10.56 -0.41
C ILE A 170 -11.80 -11.73 -0.01
N ILE A 171 -11.62 -11.97 1.28
CA ILE A 171 -10.69 -13.01 1.79
C ILE A 171 -11.19 -14.42 1.40
N ASP A 172 -12.49 -14.68 1.49
CA ASP A 172 -13.07 -15.96 1.08
C ASP A 172 -12.88 -16.24 -0.41
N ARG A 173 -12.94 -15.19 -1.24
CA ARG A 173 -12.74 -15.32 -2.70
C ARG A 173 -11.28 -15.45 -3.10
N TYR A 174 -10.36 -14.83 -2.36
CA TYR A 174 -8.93 -14.79 -2.68
C TYR A 174 -8.05 -15.29 -1.52
N PRO A 175 -8.18 -16.54 -1.08
CA PRO A 175 -7.48 -17.06 0.10
C PRO A 175 -5.96 -17.18 -0.08
N SER A 176 -5.46 -17.05 -1.30
CA SER A 176 -4.03 -17.05 -1.61
C SER A 176 -3.38 -15.66 -1.57
N LEU A 177 -4.16 -14.59 -1.56
CA LEU A 177 -3.65 -13.23 -1.46
C LEU A 177 -3.47 -12.83 0.02
N HIS A 178 -2.43 -12.04 0.26
CA HIS A 178 -2.20 -11.41 1.55
C HIS A 178 -2.88 -10.03 1.57
N PHE A 179 -3.78 -9.82 2.53
CA PHE A 179 -4.51 -8.56 2.68
C PHE A 179 -4.12 -7.83 3.96
N ASP A 180 -3.77 -6.55 3.84
CA ASP A 180 -3.62 -5.63 4.96
C ASP A 180 -4.77 -4.62 4.95
N PHE A 181 -5.33 -4.31 6.12
CA PHE A 181 -6.35 -3.27 6.29
C PHE A 181 -5.73 -1.99 6.84
N HIS A 182 -6.13 -0.84 6.29
CA HIS A 182 -5.71 0.49 6.76
C HIS A 182 -6.95 1.35 6.99
N GLY A 183 -7.29 1.64 8.25
CA GLY A 183 -8.47 2.41 8.63
C GLY A 183 -8.14 3.87 8.96
N HIS A 184 -8.70 4.82 8.17
CA HIS A 184 -8.75 6.23 8.56
C HIS A 184 -9.79 6.47 9.66
N ASN A 185 -9.65 7.58 10.41
CA ASN A 185 -10.43 7.84 11.63
C ASN A 185 -11.39 9.03 11.53
N ASP A 186 -11.90 9.34 10.34
CA ASP A 186 -12.72 10.53 10.11
C ASP A 186 -14.05 10.52 10.89
N TYR A 187 -14.60 9.33 11.14
CA TYR A 187 -15.81 9.15 11.97
C TYR A 187 -15.52 8.49 13.34
N ASP A 188 -14.27 8.53 13.82
CA ASP A 188 -13.84 7.90 15.08
C ASP A 188 -14.09 6.38 15.16
N LEU A 189 -14.11 5.70 14.02
CA LEU A 189 -14.39 4.26 13.92
C LEU A 189 -13.18 3.41 13.55
N SER A 190 -11.99 4.00 13.33
CA SER A 190 -10.84 3.24 12.82
C SER A 190 -10.45 2.07 13.72
N VAL A 191 -10.45 2.25 15.05
CA VAL A 191 -10.12 1.17 15.99
C VAL A 191 -11.16 0.06 15.93
N ALA A 192 -12.46 0.41 15.93
CA ALA A 192 -13.53 -0.57 15.83
C ALA A 192 -13.49 -1.34 14.50
N ASN A 193 -13.25 -0.63 13.38
CA ASN A 193 -13.10 -1.22 12.06
C ASN A 193 -11.87 -2.14 12.00
N THR A 194 -10.74 -1.73 12.56
CA THR A 194 -9.53 -2.54 12.66
C THR A 194 -9.76 -3.84 13.44
N MET A 195 -10.51 -3.80 14.55
CA MET A 195 -10.89 -5.00 15.30
C MET A 195 -11.75 -5.96 14.47
N GLU A 196 -12.68 -5.46 13.68
CA GLU A 196 -13.47 -6.30 12.77
C GLU A 196 -12.65 -6.82 11.58
N ALA A 197 -11.68 -6.05 11.09
CA ALA A 197 -10.75 -6.51 10.06
C ALA A 197 -9.91 -7.71 10.55
N VAL A 198 -9.39 -7.65 11.78
CA VAL A 198 -8.68 -8.79 12.40
C VAL A 198 -9.59 -10.02 12.50
N LYS A 199 -10.84 -9.85 12.94
CA LYS A 199 -11.81 -10.95 13.04
C LYS A 199 -12.21 -11.53 11.66
N ALA A 200 -12.20 -10.71 10.60
CA ALA A 200 -12.43 -11.15 9.23
C ALA A 200 -11.24 -11.94 8.66
N GLY A 201 -10.06 -11.85 9.29
CA GLY A 201 -8.88 -12.65 8.92
C GLY A 201 -7.88 -11.92 8.04
N VAL A 202 -7.78 -10.58 8.10
CA VAL A 202 -6.69 -9.85 7.42
C VAL A 202 -5.33 -10.30 7.98
N ASN A 203 -4.30 -10.25 7.13
CA ASN A 203 -2.96 -10.71 7.47
C ASN A 203 -2.12 -9.61 8.13
N GLY A 204 -2.50 -8.33 7.95
CA GLY A 204 -1.78 -7.19 8.49
C GLY A 204 -2.66 -5.95 8.69
N LEU A 205 -2.13 -4.96 9.41
CA LEU A 205 -2.78 -3.68 9.74
C LEU A 205 -1.83 -2.52 9.43
#